data_a335301ecc3d8a56a33fda65d0895b86
#
_entry.id   a335301ecc3d8a56a33fda65d0895b86
#
_cell.length_a   1.000
_cell.length_b   1.000
_cell.length_c   1.000
_cell.angle_alpha   90.00
_cell.angle_beta   90.00
_cell.angle_gamma   90.00
#
_symmetry.space_group_name_H-M   'P 1'
#
loop_
_entity.id
_entity.type
_entity.pdbx_description
1 polymer ?
#
loop_
_entity_poly.entity_id
_entity_poly.type
_entity_poly.pdbx_seq_one_letter_code
_entity_poly.pdbx_strand_id
1 'polypeptide(L)'
;MSNEPASAQKIEPDDKKANKWFQKLIDSPHALVLLFFFSALEATIIPIPLELILVPYMLVERQRIWLIASVALAGCLTGATAGYFVGQAFMDTAGVWAINYFGIEDSFEQFKSTLEAQGFWAVFLVGVTPVPFQTAMLAAGAVDYSFAMFMLASALSRGIRYYGLALLALWLGPYAQ
;
A
#
# COMPACT_ATOMS: atom_id res chain seq x y z
N MET A 1 34.53 -18.03 46.63
CA MET A 1 33.19 -17.52 46.31
C MET A 1 33.24 -16.97 44.92
N SER A 2 32.92 -17.81 43.94
CA SER A 2 32.96 -17.58 42.52
C SER A 2 31.60 -17.00 42.09
N ASN A 3 31.60 -15.74 41.65
CA ASN A 3 30.47 -15.14 41.00
C ASN A 3 30.52 -15.52 39.51
N GLU A 4 29.72 -16.48 39.12
CA GLU A 4 29.33 -16.67 37.72
C GLU A 4 28.37 -15.57 37.31
N PRO A 5 28.64 -14.85 36.22
CA PRO A 5 27.64 -13.94 35.65
C PRO A 5 26.53 -14.76 35.00
N ALA A 6 25.30 -14.45 35.41
CA ALA A 6 24.08 -15.03 34.90
C ALA A 6 24.10 -15.08 33.36
N SER A 7 23.87 -16.27 32.83
CA SER A 7 23.73 -16.60 31.43
C SER A 7 22.82 -15.62 30.74
N ALA A 8 23.39 -14.80 29.85
CA ALA A 8 22.65 -14.08 28.82
C ALA A 8 21.85 -15.11 28.03
N GLN A 9 20.59 -15.18 28.27
CA GLN A 9 19.64 -16.00 27.55
C GLN A 9 19.61 -15.51 26.12
N LYS A 10 20.31 -16.25 25.27
CA LYS A 10 20.39 -16.01 23.82
C LYS A 10 18.97 -16.20 23.29
N ILE A 11 18.29 -15.09 23.10
CA ILE A 11 17.05 -15.04 22.32
C ILE A 11 17.46 -15.36 20.88
N GLU A 12 17.57 -16.65 20.58
CA GLU A 12 17.74 -17.17 19.24
C GLU A 12 16.39 -17.77 18.85
N PRO A 13 15.69 -17.03 18.04
CA PRO A 13 14.37 -17.43 17.74
C PRO A 13 14.05 -17.51 16.27
N ASP A 14 12.97 -17.49 16.01
CA ASP A 14 11.99 -17.37 14.92
C ASP A 14 12.51 -16.74 13.61
N ASP A 15 13.56 -15.92 13.65
CA ASP A 15 14.18 -15.30 12.46
C ASP A 15 14.63 -16.32 11.40
N LYS A 16 15.11 -17.48 11.80
CA LYS A 16 15.51 -18.54 10.85
C LYS A 16 14.32 -19.21 10.20
N LYS A 17 13.19 -19.32 10.90
CA LYS A 17 11.95 -19.86 10.33
C LYS A 17 11.27 -18.83 9.45
N ALA A 18 11.22 -17.58 9.88
CA ALA A 18 10.68 -16.48 9.10
C ALA A 18 11.48 -16.26 7.81
N ASN A 19 12.81 -16.30 7.88
CA ASN A 19 13.69 -16.17 6.72
C ASN A 19 13.56 -17.35 5.73
N LYS A 20 13.45 -18.59 6.24
CA LYS A 20 13.20 -19.76 5.38
C LYS A 20 11.84 -19.73 4.71
N TRP A 21 10.82 -19.27 5.44
CA TRP A 21 9.47 -19.12 4.89
C TRP A 21 9.43 -18.03 3.80
N PHE A 22 10.09 -16.91 4.07
CA PHE A 22 10.22 -15.79 3.14
C PHE A 22 10.98 -16.19 1.86
N GLN A 23 12.11 -16.90 1.99
CA GLN A 23 12.85 -17.44 0.84
C GLN A 23 12.00 -18.41 0.03
N LYS A 24 11.26 -19.31 0.69
CA LYS A 24 10.37 -20.25 0.00
C LYS A 24 9.23 -19.55 -0.74
N LEU A 25 8.79 -18.38 -0.26
CA LEU A 25 7.79 -17.56 -0.93
C LEU A 25 8.38 -16.90 -2.19
N ILE A 26 9.59 -16.35 -2.09
CA ILE A 26 10.29 -15.68 -3.19
C ILE A 26 10.65 -16.68 -4.29
N ASP A 27 11.14 -17.85 -3.95
CA ASP A 27 11.52 -18.92 -4.87
C ASP A 27 10.31 -19.60 -5.53
N SER A 28 9.10 -19.26 -5.11
CA SER A 28 7.88 -19.82 -5.69
C SER A 28 7.65 -19.27 -7.10
N PRO A 29 7.27 -20.12 -8.08
CA PRO A 29 6.87 -19.67 -9.42
C PRO A 29 5.66 -18.72 -9.38
N HIS A 30 4.94 -18.69 -8.27
CA HIS A 30 3.75 -17.84 -8.05
C HIS A 30 4.04 -16.58 -7.22
N ALA A 31 5.31 -16.29 -6.91
CA ALA A 31 5.69 -15.15 -6.06
C ALA A 31 5.13 -13.81 -6.57
N LEU A 32 5.19 -13.58 -7.88
CA LEU A 32 4.64 -12.37 -8.50
C LEU A 32 3.11 -12.30 -8.41
N VAL A 33 2.45 -13.44 -8.54
CA VAL A 33 0.98 -13.52 -8.40
C VAL A 33 0.57 -13.25 -6.96
N LEU A 34 1.28 -13.82 -6.00
CA LEU A 34 1.06 -13.55 -4.57
C LEU A 34 1.32 -12.08 -4.26
N LEU A 35 2.39 -11.49 -4.80
CA LEU A 35 2.69 -10.06 -4.63
C LEU A 35 1.55 -9.18 -5.18
N PHE A 36 1.00 -9.51 -6.36
CA PHE A 36 -0.13 -8.80 -6.95
C PHE A 36 -1.34 -8.81 -6.01
N PHE A 37 -1.75 -9.99 -5.55
CA PHE A 37 -2.89 -10.11 -4.64
C PHE A 37 -2.63 -9.46 -3.28
N PHE A 38 -1.41 -9.57 -2.77
CA PHE A 38 -1.03 -8.94 -1.51
C PHE A 38 -1.09 -7.41 -1.61
N SER A 39 -0.59 -6.86 -2.73
CA SER A 39 -0.65 -5.43 -3.00
C SER A 39 -2.09 -4.93 -3.19
N ALA A 40 -2.95 -5.71 -3.85
CA ALA A 40 -4.37 -5.39 -4.00
C ALA A 40 -5.09 -5.41 -2.63
N LEU A 41 -4.77 -6.40 -1.80
CA LEU A 41 -5.38 -6.58 -0.48
C LEU A 41 -4.93 -5.47 0.50
N GLU A 42 -3.65 -5.12 0.48
CA GLU A 42 -3.09 -4.02 1.28
C GLU A 42 -3.76 -2.70 0.90
N ALA A 43 -3.92 -2.44 -0.38
CA ALA A 43 -4.59 -1.22 -0.84
C ALA A 43 -6.04 -1.15 -0.33
N THR A 44 -6.75 -2.29 -0.20
CA THR A 44 -8.19 -2.32 0.05
C THR A 44 -8.55 -2.48 1.51
N ILE A 45 -7.89 -3.38 2.25
CA ILE A 45 -8.37 -3.85 3.56
C ILE A 45 -7.39 -3.57 4.69
N ILE A 46 -6.11 -3.86 4.50
CA ILE A 46 -5.14 -3.91 5.61
C ILE A 46 -3.98 -2.95 5.33
N PRO A 47 -3.81 -1.88 6.13
CA PRO A 47 -2.68 -0.96 5.97
C PRO A 47 -1.38 -1.59 6.50
N ILE A 48 -0.96 -2.70 5.91
CA ILE A 48 0.36 -3.28 6.17
C ILE A 48 1.34 -2.57 5.23
N PRO A 49 2.46 -2.05 5.72
CA PRO A 49 3.45 -1.43 4.84
C PRO A 49 4.05 -2.50 3.91
N LEU A 50 3.54 -2.56 2.68
CA LEU A 50 3.98 -3.49 1.63
C LEU A 50 5.50 -3.41 1.41
N GLU A 51 6.09 -2.27 1.74
CA GLU A 51 7.53 -2.02 1.65
C GLU A 51 8.36 -3.03 2.44
N LEU A 52 7.85 -3.52 3.56
CA LEU A 52 8.53 -4.54 4.37
C LEU A 52 8.72 -5.86 3.63
N ILE A 53 7.86 -6.16 2.66
CA ILE A 53 7.95 -7.36 1.81
C ILE A 53 8.65 -7.01 0.50
N LEU A 54 8.32 -5.85 -0.07
CA LEU A 54 8.77 -5.43 -1.39
C LEU A 54 10.28 -5.18 -1.42
N VAL A 55 10.83 -4.48 -0.42
CA VAL A 55 12.27 -4.14 -0.39
C VAL A 55 13.14 -5.40 -0.30
N PRO A 56 12.94 -6.34 0.66
CA PRO A 56 13.69 -7.59 0.68
C PRO A 56 13.54 -8.40 -0.61
N TYR A 57 12.34 -8.46 -1.19
CA TYR A 57 12.12 -9.17 -2.44
C TYR A 57 12.91 -8.55 -3.59
N MET A 58 12.92 -7.22 -3.72
CA MET A 58 13.72 -6.49 -4.71
C MET A 58 15.24 -6.68 -4.52
N LEU A 59 15.71 -6.80 -3.28
CA LEU A 59 17.13 -7.02 -2.98
C LEU A 59 17.59 -8.44 -3.38
N VAL A 60 16.72 -9.44 -3.24
CA VAL A 60 17.01 -10.83 -3.64
C VAL A 60 16.91 -10.99 -5.17
N GLU A 61 15.83 -10.50 -5.77
CA GLU A 61 15.52 -10.68 -7.20
C GLU A 61 15.83 -9.41 -8.02
N ARG A 62 17.05 -8.92 -7.95
CA ARG A 62 17.49 -7.66 -8.61
C ARG A 62 17.28 -7.62 -10.12
N GLN A 63 17.38 -8.76 -10.79
CA GLN A 63 17.20 -8.83 -12.25
C GLN A 63 15.76 -8.54 -12.67
N ARG A 64 14.80 -8.73 -11.75
CA ARG A 64 13.36 -8.54 -11.98
C ARG A 64 12.78 -7.36 -11.22
N ILE A 65 13.62 -6.45 -10.72
CA ILE A 65 13.20 -5.38 -9.82
C ILE A 65 12.12 -4.49 -10.43
N TRP A 66 12.23 -4.17 -11.72
CA TRP A 66 11.23 -3.37 -12.43
C TRP A 66 9.91 -4.12 -12.62
N LEU A 67 9.98 -5.43 -12.86
CA LEU A 67 8.80 -6.28 -12.95
C LEU A 67 8.08 -6.37 -11.60
N ILE A 68 8.84 -6.52 -10.51
CA ILE A 68 8.31 -6.56 -9.14
C ILE A 68 7.59 -5.25 -8.83
N ALA A 69 8.20 -4.10 -9.12
CA ALA A 69 7.58 -2.78 -8.93
C ALA A 69 6.30 -2.62 -9.76
N SER A 70 6.32 -3.07 -11.02
CA SER A 70 5.16 -3.00 -11.92
C SER A 70 4.01 -3.88 -11.47
N VAL A 71 4.29 -5.10 -11.01
CA VAL A 71 3.29 -6.04 -10.47
C VAL A 71 2.67 -5.50 -9.18
N ALA A 72 3.48 -4.93 -8.28
CA ALA A 72 2.99 -4.29 -7.07
C ALA A 72 2.10 -3.09 -7.41
N LEU A 73 2.49 -2.25 -8.38
CA LEU A 73 1.68 -1.14 -8.83
C LEU A 73 0.35 -1.59 -9.43
N ALA A 74 0.37 -2.61 -10.29
CA ALA A 74 -0.85 -3.16 -10.89
C ALA A 74 -1.80 -3.72 -9.84
N GLY A 75 -1.29 -4.46 -8.85
CA GLY A 75 -2.08 -4.95 -7.70
C GLY A 75 -2.71 -3.80 -6.91
N CYS A 76 -1.90 -2.79 -6.56
CA CYS A 76 -2.38 -1.61 -5.84
C CYS A 76 -3.49 -0.86 -6.60
N LEU A 77 -3.34 -0.65 -7.91
CA LEU A 77 -4.35 0.02 -8.74
C LEU A 77 -5.63 -0.81 -8.87
N THR A 78 -5.51 -2.14 -8.91
CA THR A 78 -6.68 -3.03 -8.88
C THR A 78 -7.43 -2.92 -7.56
N GLY A 79 -6.71 -2.92 -6.43
CA GLY A 79 -7.29 -2.68 -5.11
C GLY A 79 -7.91 -1.29 -4.98
N ALA A 80 -7.24 -0.26 -5.49
CA ALA A 80 -7.75 1.12 -5.51
C ALA A 80 -9.05 1.23 -6.31
N THR A 81 -9.14 0.53 -7.46
CA THR A 81 -10.37 0.45 -8.26
C THR A 81 -11.51 -0.16 -7.46
N ALA A 82 -11.26 -1.30 -6.81
CA ALA A 82 -12.27 -1.95 -5.97
C ALA A 82 -12.73 -1.03 -4.82
N GLY A 83 -11.79 -0.38 -4.12
CA GLY A 83 -12.11 0.55 -3.04
C GLY A 83 -12.88 1.79 -3.49
N TYR A 84 -12.58 2.33 -4.68
CA TYR A 84 -13.34 3.42 -5.27
C TYR A 84 -14.82 3.03 -5.47
N PHE A 85 -15.07 1.88 -6.10
CA PHE A 85 -16.44 1.41 -6.32
C PHE A 85 -17.15 1.01 -5.03
N VAL A 86 -16.42 0.54 -4.02
CA VAL A 86 -16.99 0.32 -2.67
C VAL A 86 -17.43 1.66 -2.05
N GLY A 87 -16.61 2.71 -2.17
CA GLY A 87 -16.97 4.05 -1.69
C GLY A 87 -18.21 4.60 -2.38
N GLN A 88 -18.30 4.45 -3.70
CA GLN A 88 -19.46 4.86 -4.49
C GLN A 88 -20.71 4.08 -4.07
N ALA A 89 -20.66 2.75 -4.04
CA ALA A 89 -21.78 1.92 -3.64
C ALA A 89 -22.23 2.17 -2.19
N PHE A 90 -21.31 2.52 -1.30
CA PHE A 90 -21.64 2.90 0.07
C PHE A 90 -22.50 4.18 0.12
N MET A 91 -22.12 5.19 -0.68
CA MET A 91 -22.91 6.44 -0.76
C MET A 91 -24.31 6.20 -1.31
N ASP A 92 -24.45 5.37 -2.33
CA ASP A 92 -25.75 5.05 -2.95
C ASP A 92 -26.69 4.28 -2.01
N THR A 93 -26.15 3.57 -1.02
CA THR A 93 -26.93 2.69 -0.13
C THR A 93 -27.13 3.26 1.28
N ALA A 94 -26.06 3.57 1.96
CA ALA A 94 -26.06 3.94 3.37
C ALA A 94 -25.42 5.30 3.66
N GLY A 95 -24.65 5.85 2.73
CA GLY A 95 -23.85 7.04 2.96
C GLY A 95 -24.69 8.28 3.27
N VAL A 96 -25.75 8.52 2.51
CA VAL A 96 -26.67 9.65 2.75
C VAL A 96 -27.32 9.54 4.13
N TRP A 97 -27.76 8.34 4.50
CA TRP A 97 -28.31 8.10 5.84
C TRP A 97 -27.26 8.36 6.93
N ALA A 98 -26.03 7.91 6.74
CA ALA A 98 -24.97 8.09 7.71
C ALA A 98 -24.58 9.58 7.86
N ILE A 99 -24.47 10.32 6.77
CA ILE A 99 -24.19 11.76 6.77
C ILE A 99 -25.24 12.51 7.59
N ASN A 100 -26.50 12.25 7.32
CA ASN A 100 -27.62 12.89 8.03
C ASN A 100 -27.68 12.46 9.50
N TYR A 101 -27.41 11.18 9.81
CA TYR A 101 -27.45 10.67 11.18
C TYR A 101 -26.34 11.28 12.06
N PHE A 102 -25.14 11.47 11.50
CA PHE A 102 -24.01 12.08 12.21
C PHE A 102 -23.98 13.61 12.12
N GLY A 103 -24.84 14.24 11.31
CA GLY A 103 -24.90 15.69 11.14
C GLY A 103 -23.60 16.27 10.55
N ILE A 104 -23.01 15.59 9.57
CA ILE A 104 -21.74 15.96 8.95
C ILE A 104 -21.88 16.47 7.51
N GLU A 105 -23.08 16.91 7.13
CA GLU A 105 -23.41 17.37 5.77
C GLU A 105 -22.45 18.47 5.29
N ASP A 106 -22.26 19.50 6.12
CA ASP A 106 -21.39 20.64 5.78
C ASP A 106 -19.93 20.20 5.58
N SER A 107 -19.45 19.30 6.44
CA SER A 107 -18.08 18.75 6.34
C SER A 107 -17.90 17.89 5.09
N PHE A 108 -18.94 17.13 4.72
CA PHE A 108 -18.93 16.31 3.53
C PHE A 108 -18.94 17.16 2.25
N GLU A 109 -19.79 18.18 2.18
CA GLU A 109 -19.85 19.10 1.04
C GLU A 109 -18.54 19.92 0.90
N GLN A 110 -17.95 20.37 1.99
CA GLN A 110 -16.64 21.02 1.97
C GLN A 110 -15.54 20.07 1.47
N PHE A 111 -15.56 18.82 1.90
CA PHE A 111 -14.63 17.80 1.43
C PHE A 111 -14.82 17.54 -0.07
N LYS A 112 -16.07 17.39 -0.52
CA LYS A 112 -16.45 17.21 -1.92
C LYS A 112 -15.94 18.36 -2.78
N SER A 113 -16.21 19.60 -2.39
CA SER A 113 -15.75 20.78 -3.10
C SER A 113 -14.23 20.89 -3.16
N THR A 114 -13.53 20.51 -2.09
CA THR A 114 -12.06 20.46 -2.07
C THR A 114 -11.53 19.39 -3.03
N LEU A 115 -12.18 18.22 -3.06
CA LEU A 115 -11.79 17.14 -3.96
C LEU A 115 -12.08 17.49 -5.44
N GLU A 116 -13.18 18.20 -5.73
CA GLU A 116 -13.49 18.72 -7.05
C GLU A 116 -12.49 19.78 -7.52
N ALA A 117 -12.06 20.67 -6.61
CA ALA A 117 -11.11 21.74 -6.93
C ALA A 117 -9.66 21.27 -7.05
N GLN A 118 -9.23 20.36 -6.17
CA GLN A 118 -7.84 19.93 -6.02
C GLN A 118 -7.68 18.41 -5.97
N GLY A 119 -8.66 17.65 -6.41
CA GLY A 119 -8.76 16.22 -6.20
C GLY A 119 -7.55 15.42 -6.68
N PHE A 120 -6.98 15.80 -7.83
CA PHE A 120 -5.74 15.18 -8.32
C PHE A 120 -4.61 15.31 -7.28
N TRP A 121 -4.37 16.52 -6.78
CA TRP A 121 -3.31 16.77 -5.80
C TRP A 121 -3.60 16.13 -4.44
N ALA A 122 -4.86 16.14 -4.01
CA ALA A 122 -5.27 15.50 -2.77
C ALA A 122 -4.99 13.99 -2.81
N VAL A 123 -5.44 13.29 -3.84
CA VAL A 123 -5.19 11.86 -4.04
C VAL A 123 -3.69 11.58 -4.22
N PHE A 124 -3.00 12.40 -5.00
CA PHE A 124 -1.57 12.26 -5.23
C PHE A 124 -0.77 12.38 -3.94
N LEU A 125 -1.02 13.40 -3.12
CA LEU A 125 -0.33 13.62 -1.85
C LEU A 125 -0.59 12.50 -0.86
N VAL A 126 -1.84 12.02 -0.73
CA VAL A 126 -2.15 10.85 0.10
C VAL A 126 -1.39 9.62 -0.39
N GLY A 127 -1.28 9.43 -1.71
CA GLY A 127 -0.53 8.30 -2.28
C GLY A 127 0.97 8.32 -2.00
N VAL A 128 1.59 9.50 -1.87
CA VAL A 128 3.02 9.66 -1.57
C VAL A 128 3.30 9.65 -0.07
N THR A 129 2.39 10.18 0.73
CA THR A 129 2.54 10.27 2.20
C THR A 129 2.23 8.95 2.90
N PRO A 130 2.58 8.77 4.18
CA PRO A 130 2.23 7.60 4.97
C PRO A 130 0.77 7.57 5.44
N VAL A 131 -0.10 8.40 4.87
CA VAL A 131 -1.54 8.39 5.15
C VAL A 131 -2.15 7.13 4.55
N PRO A 132 -3.10 6.47 5.25
CA PRO A 132 -3.78 5.30 4.71
C PRO A 132 -4.49 5.62 3.39
N PHE A 133 -4.07 4.99 2.31
CA PHE A 133 -4.60 5.24 0.96
C PHE A 133 -6.07 4.84 0.83
N GLN A 134 -6.53 3.94 1.71
CA GLN A 134 -7.93 3.51 1.79
C GLN A 134 -8.89 4.70 1.95
N THR A 135 -8.48 5.72 2.71
CA THR A 135 -9.32 6.92 2.90
C THR A 135 -9.51 7.68 1.60
N ALA A 136 -8.46 7.83 0.79
CA ALA A 136 -8.54 8.56 -0.48
C ALA A 136 -9.42 7.84 -1.51
N MET A 137 -9.30 6.50 -1.62
CA MET A 137 -10.10 5.75 -2.61
C MET A 137 -11.58 5.68 -2.23
N LEU A 138 -11.89 5.43 -0.94
CA LEU A 138 -13.26 5.40 -0.45
C LEU A 138 -13.92 6.78 -0.57
N ALA A 139 -13.18 7.82 -0.20
CA ALA A 139 -13.67 9.18 -0.27
C ALA A 139 -13.88 9.66 -1.73
N ALA A 140 -12.95 9.36 -2.63
CA ALA A 140 -13.10 9.70 -4.04
C ALA A 140 -14.30 9.00 -4.67
N GLY A 141 -14.54 7.72 -4.33
CA GLY A 141 -15.74 7.00 -4.75
C GLY A 141 -17.03 7.59 -4.15
N ALA A 142 -17.00 7.91 -2.87
CA ALA A 142 -18.17 8.45 -2.14
C ALA A 142 -18.66 9.80 -2.68
N VAL A 143 -17.78 10.62 -3.25
CA VAL A 143 -18.15 11.93 -3.86
C VAL A 143 -18.25 11.88 -5.38
N ASP A 144 -18.22 10.70 -5.99
CA ASP A 144 -18.21 10.52 -7.44
C ASP A 144 -17.10 11.31 -8.18
N TYR A 145 -15.92 11.42 -7.52
CA TYR A 145 -14.79 12.09 -8.16
C TYR A 145 -14.37 11.33 -9.42
N SER A 146 -13.96 12.06 -10.47
CA SER A 146 -13.58 11.45 -11.75
C SER A 146 -12.65 10.25 -11.58
N PHE A 147 -13.12 9.05 -11.91
CA PHE A 147 -12.36 7.80 -11.82
C PHE A 147 -11.04 7.86 -12.60
N ALA A 148 -11.04 8.48 -13.79
CA ALA A 148 -9.83 8.61 -14.59
C ALA A 148 -8.77 9.49 -13.91
N MET A 149 -9.17 10.60 -13.28
CA MET A 149 -8.26 11.47 -12.54
C MET A 149 -7.77 10.81 -11.24
N PHE A 150 -8.66 10.10 -10.55
CA PHE A 150 -8.29 9.29 -9.38
C PHE A 150 -7.24 8.22 -9.75
N MET A 151 -7.46 7.47 -10.82
CA MET A 151 -6.53 6.44 -11.29
C MET A 151 -5.20 7.04 -11.74
N LEU A 152 -5.21 8.17 -12.42
CA LEU A 152 -3.99 8.86 -12.84
C LEU A 152 -3.16 9.33 -11.64
N ALA A 153 -3.79 10.00 -10.66
CA ALA A 153 -3.13 10.45 -9.44
C ALA A 153 -2.57 9.28 -8.63
N SER A 154 -3.35 8.20 -8.52
CA SER A 154 -2.95 6.96 -7.83
C SER A 154 -1.77 6.28 -8.52
N ALA A 155 -1.84 6.14 -9.85
CA ALA A 155 -0.77 5.51 -10.63
C ALA A 155 0.55 6.30 -10.53
N LEU A 156 0.49 7.62 -10.61
CA LEU A 156 1.68 8.46 -10.50
C LEU A 156 2.27 8.45 -9.10
N SER A 157 1.45 8.63 -8.06
CA SER A 157 1.92 8.67 -6.68
C SER A 157 2.50 7.33 -6.22
N ARG A 158 1.80 6.24 -6.45
CA ARG A 158 2.26 4.88 -6.12
C ARG A 158 3.40 4.43 -7.04
N GLY A 159 3.37 4.84 -8.31
CA GLY A 159 4.47 4.62 -9.24
C GLY A 159 5.77 5.23 -8.73
N ILE A 160 5.77 6.51 -8.39
CA ILE A 160 6.94 7.19 -7.81
C ILE A 160 7.45 6.44 -6.58
N ARG A 161 6.55 5.99 -5.71
CA ARG A 161 6.91 5.26 -4.49
C ARG A 161 7.56 3.91 -4.81
N TYR A 162 6.95 3.06 -5.63
CA TYR A 162 7.44 1.71 -5.91
C TYR A 162 8.69 1.72 -6.81
N TYR A 163 8.72 2.57 -7.83
CA TYR A 163 9.93 2.73 -8.67
C TYR A 163 11.05 3.46 -7.93
N GLY A 164 10.72 4.38 -7.02
CA GLY A 164 11.69 5.00 -6.11
C GLY A 164 12.34 3.97 -5.20
N LEU A 165 11.56 3.06 -4.60
CA LEU A 165 12.08 1.94 -3.81
C LEU A 165 12.95 0.99 -4.65
N ALA A 166 12.56 0.71 -5.90
CA ALA A 166 13.35 -0.09 -6.82
C ALA A 166 14.72 0.55 -7.11
N LEU A 167 14.75 1.86 -7.35
CA LEU A 167 16.01 2.61 -7.52
C LEU A 167 16.86 2.59 -6.26
N LEU A 168 16.27 2.80 -5.09
CA LEU A 168 16.98 2.71 -3.80
C LEU A 168 17.55 1.31 -3.57
N ALA A 169 16.79 0.25 -3.86
CA ALA A 169 17.25 -1.12 -3.72
C ALA A 169 18.38 -1.46 -4.69
N LEU A 170 18.39 -0.90 -5.90
CA LEU A 170 19.50 -1.02 -6.83
C LEU A 170 20.75 -0.30 -6.33
N TRP A 171 20.59 0.88 -5.73
CA TRP A 171 21.71 1.70 -5.27
C TRP A 171 22.32 1.19 -3.96
N LEU A 172 21.51 0.74 -3.01
CA LEU A 172 21.96 0.22 -1.71
C LEU A 172 22.49 -1.22 -1.79
N GLY A 173 22.09 -1.96 -2.79
CA GLY A 173 22.41 -3.37 -2.88
C GLY A 173 23.90 -3.74 -3.01
N PRO A 174 24.83 -2.92 -3.56
CA PRO A 174 26.26 -3.20 -3.51
C PRO A 174 26.87 -3.11 -2.11
N TYR A 175 26.19 -2.42 -1.17
CA TYR A 175 26.68 -2.20 0.20
C TYR A 175 26.11 -3.18 1.22
N ALA A 176 25.19 -4.07 0.80
CA ALA A 176 24.51 -5.03 1.68
C ALA A 176 25.06 -6.48 1.57
N GLN A 177 26.21 -6.66 0.87
CA GLN A 177 26.91 -7.94 0.78
C GLN A 177 28.13 -7.99 1.69
#